data_beae21210c4064fccddbd0673f26a61c
#
_entry.id   beae21210c4064fccddbd0673f26a61c
#
_cell.length_a   1.000
_cell.length_b   1.000
_cell.length_c   1.000
_cell.angle_alpha   90.00
_cell.angle_beta   90.00
_cell.angle_gamma   90.00
#
_symmetry.space_group_name_H-M   'P 1'
#
loop_
_entity.id
_entity.type
_entity.pdbx_description
1 polymer ?
#
loop_
_entity_poly.entity_id
_entity_poly.type
_entity_poly.pdbx_seq_one_letter_code
_entity_poly.pdbx_strand_id
1 'polypeptide(L)'
;MRLRHKANAIPTMKESKYIIFDPENHKGKWKELFGNDKPIALEIGAGRGDFIVGKASSNPDYNYLALEMNTNAFVVACRKIENEELTNVYGLSLIHISEPT
;
A
#
# COMPACT_ATOMS: atom_id res chain seq x y z
N MET A 1 -12.87 -10.03 13.18
CA MET A 1 -13.24 -10.33 11.81
C MET A 1 -12.38 -11.45 11.24
N ARG A 2 -13.01 -12.36 10.57
CA ARG A 2 -12.33 -13.50 9.97
C ARG A 2 -11.80 -13.13 8.58
N LEU A 3 -10.54 -13.45 8.31
CA LEU A 3 -9.97 -13.26 6.99
C LEU A 3 -10.31 -14.45 6.12
N ARG A 4 -10.97 -14.21 5.03
CA ARG A 4 -11.22 -15.22 4.02
C ARG A 4 -11.29 -14.51 2.67
N HIS A 5 -11.28 -15.28 1.61
CA HIS A 5 -11.31 -14.71 0.28
C HIS A 5 -12.53 -13.80 0.09
N LYS A 6 -12.29 -12.64 -0.46
CA LYS A 6 -13.34 -11.68 -0.78
C LYS A 6 -13.45 -11.59 -2.29
N ALA A 7 -14.65 -11.82 -2.80
CA ALA A 7 -14.86 -11.82 -4.25
C ALA A 7 -14.47 -10.50 -4.91
N ASN A 8 -14.57 -9.39 -4.18
CA ASN A 8 -14.28 -8.05 -4.71
C ASN A 8 -12.94 -7.48 -4.26
N ALA A 9 -12.04 -8.31 -3.71
CA ALA A 9 -10.77 -7.81 -3.17
C ALA A 9 -9.92 -7.14 -4.26
N ILE A 10 -9.69 -7.83 -5.37
CA ILE A 10 -8.83 -7.28 -6.43
C ILE A 10 -9.46 -6.07 -7.11
N PRO A 11 -10.75 -6.09 -7.50
CA PRO A 11 -11.36 -4.88 -8.07
C PRO A 11 -11.31 -3.69 -7.13
N THR A 12 -11.54 -3.90 -5.82
CA THR A 12 -11.45 -2.82 -4.85
C THR A 12 -10.06 -2.21 -4.83
N MET A 13 -9.03 -3.05 -4.84
CA MET A 13 -7.65 -2.58 -4.85
C MET A 13 -7.33 -1.78 -6.12
N LYS A 14 -7.82 -2.25 -7.28
CA LYS A 14 -7.56 -1.58 -8.55
C LYS A 14 -8.17 -0.19 -8.62
N GLU A 15 -9.23 0.06 -7.89
CA GLU A 15 -9.88 1.36 -7.85
C GLU A 15 -9.22 2.34 -6.88
N SER A 16 -8.34 1.85 -6.03
CA SER A 16 -7.72 2.69 -5.02
C SER A 16 -6.54 3.46 -5.57
N LYS A 17 -6.51 4.75 -5.32
CA LYS A 17 -5.38 5.59 -5.67
C LYS A 17 -4.18 5.37 -4.76
N TYR A 18 -4.35 4.63 -3.66
CA TYR A 18 -3.29 4.39 -2.70
C TYR A 18 -2.48 3.13 -3.00
N ILE A 19 -2.84 2.40 -4.06
CA ILE A 19 -2.15 1.17 -4.40
C ILE A 19 -1.45 1.29 -5.74
N ILE A 20 -0.18 0.89 -5.75
CA ILE A 20 0.65 0.86 -6.94
C ILE A 20 0.72 -0.59 -7.42
N PHE A 21 0.22 -0.85 -8.63
CA PHE A 21 0.21 -2.19 -9.21
C PHE A 21 1.40 -2.46 -10.12
N ASP A 22 2.18 -1.43 -10.42
CA ASP A 22 3.34 -1.54 -11.30
C ASP A 22 4.57 -0.94 -10.64
N PRO A 23 4.98 -1.46 -9.46
CA PRO A 23 6.08 -0.84 -8.72
C PRO A 23 7.37 -0.80 -9.53
N GLU A 24 7.59 -1.75 -10.43
CA GLU A 24 8.79 -1.76 -11.28
C GLU A 24 8.87 -0.55 -12.19
N ASN A 25 7.74 0.06 -12.54
CA ASN A 25 7.73 1.24 -13.39
C ASN A 25 8.02 2.53 -12.61
N HIS A 26 8.06 2.43 -11.29
CA HIS A 26 8.35 3.59 -10.43
C HIS A 26 9.76 3.53 -9.85
N LYS A 27 10.54 2.56 -10.25
CA LYS A 27 11.90 2.41 -9.77
C LYS A 27 12.71 3.67 -10.06
N GLY A 28 13.27 4.26 -9.00
CA GLY A 28 14.02 5.50 -9.12
C GLY A 28 13.16 6.75 -9.21
N LYS A 29 11.83 6.61 -9.14
CA LYS A 29 10.91 7.72 -9.31
C LYS A 29 9.94 7.90 -8.14
N TRP A 30 10.28 7.35 -6.99
CA TRP A 30 9.38 7.41 -5.83
C TRP A 30 9.14 8.84 -5.35
N LYS A 31 10.14 9.72 -5.48
CA LYS A 31 9.97 11.11 -5.10
C LYS A 31 8.92 11.80 -5.96
N GLU A 32 8.88 11.46 -7.24
CA GLU A 32 7.86 12.00 -8.14
C GLU A 32 6.47 11.53 -7.73
N LEU A 33 6.36 10.26 -7.35
CA LEU A 33 5.07 9.70 -6.92
C LEU A 33 4.53 10.42 -5.70
N PHE A 34 5.37 10.66 -4.70
CA PHE A 34 4.95 11.36 -3.48
C PHE A 34 4.91 12.86 -3.65
N GLY A 35 5.60 13.39 -4.65
CA GLY A 35 5.65 14.83 -4.90
C GLY A 35 6.53 15.59 -3.93
N ASN A 36 7.48 14.93 -3.28
CA ASN A 36 8.40 15.58 -2.34
C ASN A 36 9.67 14.75 -2.18
N ASP A 37 10.64 15.29 -1.43
CA ASP A 37 11.95 14.67 -1.22
C ASP A 37 12.09 14.00 0.15
N LYS A 38 10.99 13.75 0.84
CA LYS A 38 11.07 13.13 2.16
C LYS A 38 11.66 11.73 2.10
N PRO A 39 12.35 11.28 3.15
CA PRO A 39 12.88 9.91 3.19
C PRO A 39 11.75 8.90 3.03
N ILE A 40 12.07 7.79 2.38
CA ILE A 40 11.09 6.73 2.13
C ILE A 40 11.45 5.50 2.95
N ALA A 41 10.50 4.98 3.69
CA ALA A 41 10.64 3.75 4.45
C ALA A 41 9.76 2.67 3.86
N LEU A 42 10.29 1.46 3.74
CA LEU A 42 9.55 0.31 3.21
C LEU A 42 9.17 -0.61 4.35
N GLU A 43 7.89 -0.94 4.43
CA GLU A 43 7.38 -1.93 5.37
C GLU A 43 7.01 -3.19 4.60
N ILE A 44 7.71 -4.30 4.89
CA ILE A 44 7.43 -5.60 4.28
C ILE A 44 6.58 -6.40 5.24
N GLY A 45 5.48 -7.00 4.73
CA GLY A 45 4.56 -7.72 5.58
C GLY A 45 3.66 -6.80 6.36
N ALA A 46 3.11 -5.79 5.71
CA ALA A 46 2.30 -4.76 6.36
C ALA A 46 1.03 -5.31 7.02
N GLY A 47 0.61 -6.52 6.65
CA GLY A 47 -0.56 -7.14 7.24
C GLY A 47 -1.81 -6.33 6.96
N ARG A 48 -2.60 -6.08 8.00
CA ARG A 48 -3.86 -5.34 7.89
C ARG A 48 -3.66 -3.83 8.01
N GLY A 49 -2.43 -3.38 8.12
CA GLY A 49 -2.11 -1.97 8.04
C GLY A 49 -2.09 -1.19 9.34
N ASP A 50 -2.38 -1.80 10.49
CA ASP A 50 -2.42 -1.05 11.75
C ASP A 50 -1.11 -0.37 12.06
N PHE A 51 0.00 -1.08 11.89
CA PHE A 51 1.31 -0.53 12.18
C PHE A 51 1.70 0.60 11.21
N ILE A 52 1.54 0.34 9.90
CA ILE A 52 1.95 1.32 8.90
C ILE A 52 1.08 2.58 8.94
N VAL A 53 -0.21 2.42 9.21
CA VAL A 53 -1.09 3.57 9.33
C VAL A 53 -0.72 4.40 10.55
N GLY A 54 -0.44 3.74 11.67
CA GLY A 54 0.01 4.45 12.88
C GLY A 54 1.32 5.17 12.65
N LYS A 55 2.28 4.52 12.00
CA LYS A 55 3.57 5.13 11.70
C LYS A 55 3.44 6.33 10.79
N ALA A 56 2.68 6.18 9.70
CA ALA A 56 2.51 7.26 8.74
C ALA A 56 1.79 8.46 9.37
N SER A 57 0.78 8.21 10.19
CA SER A 57 0.06 9.27 10.88
C SER A 57 0.95 10.04 11.86
N SER A 58 1.87 9.33 12.51
CA SER A 58 2.73 9.93 13.54
C SER A 58 4.00 10.56 12.96
N ASN A 59 4.36 10.24 11.72
CA ASN A 59 5.62 10.69 11.12
C ASN A 59 5.38 11.33 9.76
N PRO A 60 4.79 12.55 9.73
CA PRO A 60 4.51 13.21 8.47
C PRO A 60 5.76 13.62 7.68
N ASP A 61 6.92 13.55 8.30
CA ASP A 61 8.18 13.88 7.63
C ASP A 61 8.77 12.72 6.84
N TYR A 62 8.11 11.57 6.86
CA TYR A 62 8.53 10.39 6.11
C TYR A 62 7.45 9.97 5.14
N ASN A 63 7.88 9.36 4.04
CA ASN A 63 6.98 8.66 3.12
C ASN A 63 7.12 7.16 3.36
N TYR A 64 6.04 6.43 3.16
CA TYR A 64 6.02 5.00 3.44
C TYR A 64 5.51 4.20 2.25
N LEU A 65 6.14 3.07 2.02
CA LEU A 65 5.68 2.08 1.04
C LEU A 65 5.40 0.79 1.80
N ALA A 66 4.19 0.29 1.66
CA ALA A 66 3.73 -0.90 2.38
C ALA A 66 3.55 -2.06 1.41
N LEU A 67 4.18 -3.19 1.71
CA LEU A 67 4.10 -4.39 0.89
C LEU A 67 3.45 -5.51 1.69
N GLU A 68 2.41 -6.13 1.12
CA GLU A 68 1.74 -7.26 1.76
C GLU A 68 1.34 -8.28 0.70
N MET A 69 1.71 -9.53 0.93
CA MET A 69 1.44 -10.61 -0.02
C MET A 69 0.04 -11.21 0.10
N ASN A 70 -0.58 -11.08 1.27
CA ASN A 70 -1.94 -11.59 1.48
C ASN A 70 -2.95 -10.58 0.97
N THR A 71 -3.66 -10.94 -0.10
CA THR A 71 -4.60 -10.01 -0.75
C THR A 71 -5.69 -9.51 0.19
N ASN A 72 -6.25 -10.39 1.00
CA ASN A 72 -7.32 -9.99 1.91
C ASN A 72 -6.83 -9.02 2.98
N ALA A 73 -5.64 -9.26 3.52
CA ALA A 73 -5.04 -8.35 4.49
C ALA A 73 -4.72 -7.01 3.84
N PHE A 74 -4.21 -7.04 2.61
CA PHE A 74 -3.85 -5.83 1.89
C PHE A 74 -5.06 -4.93 1.64
N VAL A 75 -6.21 -5.52 1.29
CA VAL A 75 -7.45 -4.74 1.11
C VAL A 75 -7.83 -4.02 2.40
N VAL A 76 -7.68 -4.70 3.54
CA VAL A 76 -7.97 -4.08 4.84
C VAL A 76 -7.03 -2.91 5.09
N ALA A 77 -5.74 -3.09 4.82
CA ALA A 77 -4.74 -2.03 4.98
C ALA A 77 -5.08 -0.83 4.09
N CYS A 78 -5.44 -1.10 2.84
CA CYS A 78 -5.82 -0.05 1.88
C CYS A 78 -6.98 0.79 2.40
N ARG A 79 -8.01 0.14 2.93
CA ARG A 79 -9.16 0.86 3.47
C ARG A 79 -8.81 1.72 4.67
N LYS A 80 -7.88 1.26 5.50
CA LYS A 80 -7.42 2.06 6.63
C LYS A 80 -6.69 3.31 6.17
N ILE A 81 -5.83 3.18 5.15
CA ILE A 81 -5.13 4.31 4.57
C ILE A 81 -6.13 5.32 4.02
N GLU A 82 -7.13 4.86 3.30
CA GLU A 82 -8.16 5.73 2.74
C GLU A 82 -8.96 6.44 3.84
N ASN A 83 -9.37 5.69 4.86
CA ASN A 83 -10.17 6.25 5.95
C ASN A 83 -9.42 7.32 6.73
N GLU A 84 -8.11 7.19 6.86
CA GLU A 84 -7.28 8.17 7.55
C GLU A 84 -6.83 9.29 6.62
N GLU A 85 -7.15 9.18 5.34
CA GLU A 85 -6.79 10.18 4.32
C GLU A 85 -5.30 10.52 4.33
N LEU A 86 -4.46 9.49 4.48
CA LEU A 86 -3.02 9.67 4.54
C LEU A 86 -2.45 10.03 3.17
N THR A 87 -1.50 10.97 3.15
CA THR A 87 -0.87 11.40 1.91
C THR A 87 0.57 10.93 1.79
N ASN A 88 1.07 10.23 2.80
CA ASN A 88 2.47 9.82 2.85
C ASN A 88 2.64 8.29 2.87
N VAL A 89 1.69 7.55 2.33
CA VAL A 89 1.80 6.10 2.25
C VAL A 89 1.13 5.57 1.00
N TYR A 90 1.79 4.61 0.34
CA TYR A 90 1.24 3.85 -0.78
C TYR A 90 1.46 2.38 -0.50
N GLY A 91 0.49 1.56 -0.91
CA GLY A 91 0.63 0.12 -0.89
C GLY A 91 1.20 -0.37 -2.21
N LEU A 92 2.11 -1.32 -2.15
CA LEU A 92 2.69 -1.94 -3.34
C LEU A 92 2.09 -3.32 -3.51
N SER A 93 1.47 -3.55 -4.65
CA SER A 93 0.92 -4.85 -4.98
C SER A 93 1.84 -5.60 -5.92
N LEU A 94 2.06 -6.88 -5.64
CA LEU A 94 2.84 -7.76 -6.50
C LEU A 94 1.94 -8.75 -7.25
N ILE A 95 0.64 -8.51 -7.25
CA ILE A 95 -0.31 -9.45 -7.83
C ILE A 95 0.05 -9.80 -9.28
N HIS A 96 0.30 -8.81 -10.11
CA HIS A 96 0.59 -9.08 -11.51
C HIS A 96 1.99 -9.66 -11.72
N ILE A 97 2.90 -9.46 -10.77
CA ILE A 97 4.24 -10.04 -10.83
C ILE A 97 4.18 -11.51 -10.49
N SER A 98 3.38 -11.88 -9.51
CA SER A 98 3.27 -13.26 -9.04
C SER A 98 2.25 -14.08 -9.81
N GLU A 99 1.41 -13.46 -10.63
CA GLU A 99 0.44 -14.16 -11.45
C GLU A 99 1.10 -14.84 -12.64
N PRO A 100 0.80 -16.13 -12.85
CA PRO A 100 1.24 -16.78 -14.09
C PRO A 100 0.48 -16.16 -15.25
N THR A 101 1.16 -15.88 -16.30
CA THR A 101 0.55 -15.31 -17.50
C THR A 101 0.27 -16.38 -18.53
#